data_606c7600047382a980c50becba927a13
#
_entry.id   606c7600047382a980c50becba927a13
#
_cell.length_a   1.000
_cell.length_b   1.000
_cell.length_c   1.000
_cell.angle_alpha   90.00
_cell.angle_beta   90.00
_cell.angle_gamma   90.00
#
_symmetry.space_group_name_H-M   'P 1'
#
loop_
_entity.id
_entity.type
_entity.pdbx_description
1 polymer ?
#
loop_
_entity_poly.entity_id
_entity_poly.type
_entity_poly.pdbx_seq_one_letter_code
_entity_poly.pdbx_strand_id
1 'polypeptide(L)'
;MTTGIKKQCPKCAAVGNDNKCNNFVEYDDHWYCFACKHYEKKGDHTVIERTEEVKNVGVLKPTKGTIVGLEHRNIDQKTCRLYGYESAIINGKEVEIANYFNGTDLVAQHLRGPDKQFFWKGDTKKLELFGQHLWRTGGGKRVIITEGEIDCMTVNQLLGGTWAVVSLPNGASSAVKSIKENLDFVCSYQEVVLCFDNDTPGRDAAKAVADILPPGKCKIAKLPYKDANECLMNAQGKAVVSAIWEAQQYSPDEILHISSIVRDSTDISNTKVYPFPFDSLSEYLIGQRGGEITLWASGTGSGKSTILRELILNHLEEGRSVGAIMLEESPQETMDDMISLILNKPVRAIMAGRMMNELRVKLGKSVINMDFVNDFTNEEYAQARQKLSETSFYVYDHLGNNAMSNLLARMEFMAVSLKVDVIVLDHITAAAAGLLGITNKDVDGGNSERIIIDTLMKELRAISVRTGVHVDIVSQLKKTDKAFEEGDRITLQDLRGSGALSSVPNTVVALERDRQNSDDTVANTTIIRVLKNRLTGRAGIATALYYDRKTGRLKEIGFAIDDGGSMVFNNEDTNAQEV
;
A
#
# COMPACT_ATOMS: atom_id res chain seq x y z
N MET A 1 26.28 14.99 -15.75
CA MET A 1 25.81 15.22 -14.36
C MET A 1 25.20 16.61 -14.31
N THR A 2 24.32 16.94 -13.36
CA THR A 2 23.80 18.29 -13.20
C THR A 2 24.79 19.09 -12.36
N THR A 3 25.07 20.35 -12.74
CA THR A 3 25.92 21.24 -11.93
C THR A 3 25.21 21.78 -10.68
N GLY A 4 23.89 21.48 -10.53
CA GLY A 4 23.05 21.99 -9.44
C GLY A 4 22.59 23.44 -9.61
N ILE A 5 23.07 24.16 -10.61
CA ILE A 5 22.67 25.56 -10.87
C ILE A 5 21.31 25.58 -11.56
N LYS A 6 20.42 26.45 -11.07
CA LYS A 6 19.07 26.66 -11.62
C LYS A 6 18.88 28.14 -11.92
N LYS A 7 18.20 28.45 -13.03
CA LYS A 7 17.82 29.80 -13.40
C LYS A 7 16.42 29.84 -13.99
N GLN A 8 15.93 31.03 -14.24
CA GLN A 8 14.66 31.26 -14.93
C GLN A 8 14.75 30.82 -16.38
N CYS A 9 13.79 30.04 -16.85
CA CYS A 9 13.71 29.62 -18.24
C CYS A 9 13.27 30.81 -19.13
N PRO A 10 14.00 31.20 -20.17
CA PRO A 10 13.64 32.31 -21.03
C PRO A 10 12.25 32.15 -21.67
N LYS A 11 11.88 30.96 -22.09
CA LYS A 11 10.56 30.67 -22.70
C LYS A 11 9.42 30.68 -21.67
N CYS A 12 9.65 30.16 -20.47
CA CYS A 12 8.62 30.20 -19.43
C CYS A 12 8.42 31.64 -18.91
N ALA A 13 9.50 32.41 -18.81
CA ALA A 13 9.46 33.82 -18.40
C ALA A 13 8.62 34.68 -19.36
N ALA A 14 8.78 34.46 -20.66
CA ALA A 14 8.05 35.20 -21.69
C ALA A 14 6.52 35.01 -21.65
N VAL A 15 6.04 33.92 -21.03
CA VAL A 15 4.60 33.63 -20.85
C VAL A 15 4.14 33.75 -19.39
N GLY A 16 4.94 34.43 -18.54
CA GLY A 16 4.60 34.65 -17.12
C GLY A 16 4.69 33.44 -16.21
N ASN A 17 5.24 32.33 -16.69
CA ASN A 17 5.48 31.12 -15.91
C ASN A 17 6.94 31.07 -15.45
N ASP A 18 7.26 30.38 -14.36
CA ASP A 18 8.60 30.28 -13.75
C ASP A 18 9.03 31.51 -12.91
N ASN A 19 8.11 32.02 -12.09
CA ASN A 19 8.37 33.12 -11.17
C ASN A 19 9.37 32.72 -10.03
N LYS A 20 9.63 31.44 -9.83
CA LYS A 20 10.59 30.93 -8.83
C LYS A 20 11.99 30.68 -9.41
N CYS A 21 12.21 30.97 -10.69
CA CYS A 21 13.51 30.82 -11.38
C CYS A 21 14.21 29.48 -11.15
N ASN A 22 13.48 28.37 -11.14
CA ASN A 22 14.03 27.06 -10.77
C ASN A 22 13.75 25.93 -11.77
N ASN A 23 13.14 26.25 -12.91
CA ASN A 23 12.75 25.25 -13.89
C ASN A 23 13.81 24.97 -14.98
N PHE A 24 14.85 25.81 -15.10
CA PHE A 24 15.91 25.70 -16.08
C PHE A 24 17.22 25.29 -15.41
N VAL A 25 17.56 24.01 -15.57
CA VAL A 25 18.67 23.36 -14.86
C VAL A 25 19.89 23.22 -15.76
N GLU A 26 21.05 23.51 -15.20
CA GLU A 26 22.34 23.39 -15.88
C GLU A 26 22.87 21.95 -15.85
N TYR A 27 23.33 21.49 -17.02
CA TYR A 27 24.10 20.27 -17.22
C TYR A 27 25.49 20.63 -17.74
N ASP A 28 26.37 19.65 -17.82
CA ASP A 28 27.76 19.88 -18.25
C ASP A 28 27.85 20.50 -19.65
N ASP A 29 26.98 20.11 -20.57
CA ASP A 29 26.97 20.48 -21.99
C ASP A 29 25.75 21.27 -22.45
N HIS A 30 24.70 21.41 -21.62
CA HIS A 30 23.46 22.08 -21.98
C HIS A 30 22.68 22.62 -20.79
N TRP A 31 21.62 23.38 -21.10
CA TRP A 31 20.56 23.77 -20.17
C TRP A 31 19.24 23.12 -20.57
N TYR A 32 18.42 22.67 -19.61
CA TYR A 32 17.13 22.05 -19.86
C TYR A 32 16.05 22.55 -18.92
N CYS A 33 14.87 22.90 -19.47
CA CYS A 33 13.72 23.31 -18.71
C CYS A 33 12.73 22.15 -18.53
N PHE A 34 12.47 21.78 -17.28
CA PHE A 34 11.54 20.69 -16.97
C PHE A 34 10.05 21.07 -17.18
N ALA A 35 9.71 22.37 -17.20
CA ALA A 35 8.33 22.82 -17.39
C ALA A 35 7.95 22.88 -18.88
N CYS A 36 8.76 23.55 -19.72
CA CYS A 36 8.43 23.73 -21.15
C CYS A 36 9.30 22.90 -22.08
N LYS A 37 10.18 22.02 -21.56
CA LYS A 37 11.13 21.17 -22.31
C LYS A 37 12.10 21.96 -23.19
N HIS A 38 12.32 23.24 -22.89
CA HIS A 38 13.30 24.06 -23.59
C HIS A 38 14.71 23.53 -23.33
N TYR A 39 15.48 23.33 -24.41
CA TYR A 39 16.86 22.86 -24.41
C TYR A 39 17.77 23.94 -25.02
N GLU A 40 18.92 24.22 -24.41
CA GLU A 40 19.91 25.18 -24.88
C GLU A 40 21.31 24.57 -24.69
N LYS A 41 22.07 24.40 -25.78
CA LYS A 41 23.42 23.83 -25.74
C LYS A 41 24.43 24.90 -25.33
N LYS A 42 25.37 24.58 -24.46
CA LYS A 42 26.48 25.49 -24.09
C LYS A 42 27.44 25.64 -25.27
N GLY A 43 27.76 26.88 -25.63
CA GLY A 43 28.76 27.22 -26.61
C GLY A 43 28.28 27.64 -28.00
N ASP A 44 26.96 27.65 -28.26
CA ASP A 44 26.39 28.17 -29.51
C ASP A 44 25.54 29.41 -29.26
N HIS A 45 26.14 30.60 -29.52
CA HIS A 45 25.43 31.89 -29.49
C HIS A 45 24.67 32.17 -30.79
N THR A 46 24.35 31.17 -31.57
CA THR A 46 23.36 31.29 -32.61
C THR A 46 21.99 30.99 -32.02
N VAL A 47 21.23 32.04 -31.83
CA VAL A 47 19.77 31.96 -31.71
C VAL A 47 19.27 31.33 -33.00
N ILE A 48 19.19 30.03 -33.02
CA ILE A 48 18.33 29.34 -33.98
C ILE A 48 16.94 29.62 -33.45
N GLU A 49 16.32 30.70 -33.92
CA GLU A 49 14.86 30.69 -34.07
C GLU A 49 14.55 29.40 -34.84
N ARG A 50 14.26 28.34 -34.09
CA ARG A 50 13.38 27.32 -34.65
C ARG A 50 12.03 28.04 -34.78
N THR A 51 11.87 28.73 -35.91
CA THR A 51 10.57 28.78 -36.55
C THR A 51 10.05 27.36 -36.38
N GLU A 52 8.87 27.21 -35.74
CA GLU A 52 8.09 26.03 -35.95
C GLU A 52 8.13 25.82 -37.46
N GLU A 53 9.01 24.96 -37.93
CA GLU A 53 8.72 24.26 -39.16
C GLU A 53 7.37 23.65 -38.84
N VAL A 54 6.32 24.31 -39.34
CA VAL A 54 5.17 23.64 -39.84
C VAL A 54 5.82 22.61 -40.78
N LYS A 55 6.10 21.41 -40.25
CA LYS A 55 6.33 20.25 -41.11
C LYS A 55 5.09 20.28 -41.94
N ASN A 56 5.26 20.75 -43.18
CA ASN A 56 4.30 20.46 -44.24
C ASN A 56 4.08 18.97 -44.10
N VAL A 57 2.95 18.61 -43.52
CA VAL A 57 2.45 17.25 -43.51
C VAL A 57 2.29 16.98 -44.98
N GLY A 58 3.32 16.40 -45.57
CA GLY A 58 3.36 16.19 -47.00
C GLY A 58 2.10 15.42 -47.31
N VAL A 59 1.36 15.87 -48.31
CA VAL A 59 0.16 15.19 -48.79
C VAL A 59 0.47 13.70 -48.80
N LEU A 60 -0.26 12.89 -48.02
CA LEU A 60 -0.04 11.46 -47.88
C LEU A 60 0.09 10.87 -49.29
N LYS A 61 1.26 10.35 -49.64
CA LYS A 61 1.43 9.52 -50.83
C LYS A 61 1.14 8.07 -50.41
N PRO A 62 -0.09 7.59 -50.59
CA PRO A 62 -0.47 6.29 -50.08
C PRO A 62 0.31 5.20 -50.81
N THR A 63 0.78 4.22 -50.04
CA THR A 63 1.23 2.96 -50.61
C THR A 63 -0.01 2.22 -51.11
N LYS A 64 -0.05 1.83 -52.36
CA LYS A 64 -1.13 1.05 -52.93
C LYS A 64 -0.77 -0.42 -52.90
N GLY A 65 -1.67 -1.22 -52.42
CA GLY A 65 -1.60 -2.67 -52.41
C GLY A 65 -2.76 -3.29 -53.21
N THR A 66 -2.90 -4.58 -53.04
CA THR A 66 -4.02 -5.37 -53.55
C THR A 66 -4.83 -5.93 -52.38
N ILE A 67 -6.13 -5.88 -52.45
CA ILE A 67 -7.00 -6.49 -51.45
C ILE A 67 -7.08 -7.99 -51.71
N VAL A 68 -6.45 -8.74 -50.83
CA VAL A 68 -6.45 -10.22 -50.84
C VAL A 68 -6.87 -10.73 -49.45
N GLY A 69 -7.28 -11.99 -49.35
CA GLY A 69 -7.49 -12.63 -48.07
C GLY A 69 -6.12 -12.90 -47.38
N LEU A 70 -6.11 -12.91 -46.06
CA LEU A 70 -4.92 -13.24 -45.27
C LEU A 70 -5.02 -14.73 -44.86
N GLU A 71 -4.59 -15.64 -45.76
CA GLU A 71 -4.69 -17.09 -45.53
C GLU A 71 -3.99 -17.52 -44.27
N HIS A 72 -2.80 -16.94 -44.00
CA HIS A 72 -2.00 -17.22 -42.80
C HIS A 72 -2.63 -16.70 -41.49
N ARG A 73 -3.79 -16.00 -41.59
CA ARG A 73 -4.58 -15.50 -40.46
C ARG A 73 -6.04 -15.99 -40.49
N ASN A 74 -6.41 -16.82 -41.45
CA ASN A 74 -7.79 -17.24 -41.72
C ASN A 74 -8.78 -16.07 -41.88
N ILE A 75 -8.33 -14.93 -42.44
CA ILE A 75 -9.18 -13.76 -42.74
C ILE A 75 -9.50 -13.74 -44.24
N ASP A 76 -10.79 -13.72 -44.55
CA ASP A 76 -11.26 -13.76 -45.93
C ASP A 76 -11.10 -12.41 -46.63
N GLN A 77 -11.07 -12.47 -47.99
CA GLN A 77 -10.94 -11.28 -48.83
C GLN A 77 -12.11 -10.30 -48.67
N LYS A 78 -13.32 -10.81 -48.34
CA LYS A 78 -14.50 -9.97 -48.12
C LYS A 78 -14.29 -9.04 -46.93
N THR A 79 -13.73 -9.56 -45.82
CA THR A 79 -13.40 -8.80 -44.62
C THR A 79 -12.27 -7.80 -44.90
N CYS A 80 -11.21 -8.20 -45.58
CA CYS A 80 -10.14 -7.27 -45.99
C CYS A 80 -10.69 -6.13 -46.87
N ARG A 81 -11.62 -6.43 -47.79
CA ARG A 81 -12.27 -5.40 -48.63
C ARG A 81 -13.12 -4.44 -47.81
N LEU A 82 -13.86 -4.94 -46.83
CA LEU A 82 -14.69 -4.11 -45.97
C LEU A 82 -13.83 -3.05 -45.22
N TYR A 83 -12.70 -3.46 -44.68
CA TYR A 83 -11.82 -2.57 -43.91
C TYR A 83 -10.81 -1.80 -44.77
N GLY A 84 -10.76 -2.04 -46.07
CA GLY A 84 -9.74 -1.46 -46.94
C GLY A 84 -8.33 -1.91 -46.60
N TYR A 85 -8.19 -3.16 -46.14
CA TYR A 85 -6.90 -3.75 -45.78
C TYR A 85 -6.23 -4.35 -47.00
N GLU A 86 -5.01 -3.96 -47.27
CA GLU A 86 -4.28 -4.28 -48.49
C GLU A 86 -2.99 -5.02 -48.21
N SER A 87 -2.50 -5.80 -49.17
CA SER A 87 -1.15 -6.39 -49.16
C SER A 87 -0.35 -5.86 -50.36
N ALA A 88 0.92 -5.54 -50.13
CA ALA A 88 1.82 -5.06 -51.19
C ALA A 88 3.19 -5.70 -51.04
N ILE A 89 3.95 -5.77 -52.15
CA ILE A 89 5.36 -6.16 -52.12
C ILE A 89 6.21 -4.88 -52.14
N ILE A 90 6.96 -4.62 -51.07
CA ILE A 90 7.87 -3.47 -50.98
C ILE A 90 9.27 -3.99 -50.79
N ASN A 91 10.18 -3.64 -51.70
CA ASN A 91 11.59 -4.12 -51.69
C ASN A 91 11.70 -5.65 -51.58
N GLY A 92 10.82 -6.37 -52.31
CA GLY A 92 10.81 -7.84 -52.30
C GLY A 92 10.22 -8.50 -51.07
N LYS A 93 9.66 -7.73 -50.14
CA LYS A 93 9.03 -8.23 -48.89
C LYS A 93 7.54 -7.94 -48.92
N GLU A 94 6.76 -8.89 -48.49
CA GLU A 94 5.31 -8.69 -48.31
C GLU A 94 5.04 -7.75 -47.11
N VAL A 95 4.18 -6.75 -47.36
CA VAL A 95 3.79 -5.75 -46.37
C VAL A 95 2.26 -5.65 -46.36
N GLU A 96 1.67 -5.79 -45.19
CA GLU A 96 0.25 -5.57 -44.96
C GLU A 96 0.01 -4.08 -44.64
N ILE A 97 -1.10 -3.54 -45.13
CA ILE A 97 -1.41 -2.10 -45.05
C ILE A 97 -2.80 -1.92 -44.46
N ALA A 98 -2.86 -1.38 -43.26
CA ALA A 98 -4.08 -0.91 -42.64
C ALA A 98 -4.32 0.57 -42.98
N ASN A 99 -5.41 0.87 -43.60
CA ASN A 99 -5.78 2.23 -44.01
C ASN A 99 -6.59 2.91 -42.90
N TYR A 100 -6.14 4.09 -42.43
CA TYR A 100 -6.80 4.91 -41.43
C TYR A 100 -7.44 6.12 -42.06
N PHE A 101 -8.72 6.28 -41.75
CA PHE A 101 -9.55 7.36 -42.30
C PHE A 101 -9.94 8.34 -41.20
N ASN A 102 -10.18 9.59 -41.56
CA ASN A 102 -10.88 10.57 -40.76
C ASN A 102 -12.12 10.97 -41.52
N GLY A 103 -13.27 10.46 -41.12
CA GLY A 103 -14.47 10.46 -41.95
C GLY A 103 -14.28 9.64 -43.22
N THR A 104 -14.21 10.32 -44.38
CA THR A 104 -13.99 9.69 -45.71
C THR A 104 -12.56 9.80 -46.21
N ASP A 105 -11.74 10.62 -45.56
CA ASP A 105 -10.42 10.96 -46.06
C ASP A 105 -9.37 10.00 -45.49
N LEU A 106 -8.55 9.40 -46.35
CA LEU A 106 -7.42 8.59 -45.96
C LEU A 106 -6.31 9.49 -45.40
N VAL A 107 -6.07 9.41 -44.10
CA VAL A 107 -5.12 10.31 -43.40
C VAL A 107 -3.81 9.63 -43.05
N ALA A 108 -3.84 8.33 -42.80
CA ALA A 108 -2.64 7.58 -42.46
C ALA A 108 -2.74 6.11 -42.89
N GLN A 109 -1.58 5.48 -42.99
CA GLN A 109 -1.44 4.04 -43.23
C GLN A 109 -0.52 3.43 -42.19
N HIS A 110 -0.96 2.34 -41.58
CA HIS A 110 -0.13 1.52 -40.69
C HIS A 110 0.36 0.31 -41.50
N LEU A 111 1.64 0.23 -41.73
CA LEU A 111 2.28 -0.80 -42.51
C LEU A 111 2.91 -1.83 -41.59
N ARG A 112 2.59 -3.09 -41.82
CA ARG A 112 3.14 -4.23 -41.10
C ARG A 112 4.03 -5.03 -42.04
N GLY A 113 5.34 -4.96 -41.81
CA GLY A 113 6.32 -5.75 -42.53
C GLY A 113 6.56 -7.12 -41.89
N PRO A 114 7.44 -7.96 -42.50
CA PRO A 114 7.92 -9.20 -41.88
C PRO A 114 8.51 -8.95 -40.49
N ASP A 115 8.53 -9.98 -39.65
CA ASP A 115 9.13 -9.92 -38.31
C ASP A 115 8.50 -8.88 -37.38
N LYS A 116 7.20 -8.55 -37.58
CA LYS A 116 6.47 -7.56 -36.77
C LYS A 116 7.10 -6.16 -36.80
N GLN A 117 7.68 -5.76 -37.91
CA GLN A 117 8.13 -4.39 -38.11
C GLN A 117 6.94 -3.52 -38.49
N PHE A 118 6.70 -2.44 -37.75
CA PHE A 118 5.59 -1.53 -37.96
C PHE A 118 6.07 -0.15 -38.38
N PHE A 119 5.38 0.45 -39.36
CA PHE A 119 5.70 1.77 -39.90
C PHE A 119 4.42 2.57 -40.13
N TRP A 120 4.45 3.83 -39.75
CA TRP A 120 3.37 4.76 -40.05
C TRP A 120 3.72 5.65 -41.24
N LYS A 121 2.74 5.89 -42.11
CA LYS A 121 2.77 6.92 -43.15
C LYS A 121 1.58 7.86 -42.99
N GLY A 122 1.77 9.16 -43.22
CA GLY A 122 0.72 10.17 -43.10
C GLY A 122 0.65 10.82 -41.71
N ASP A 123 -0.49 11.45 -41.43
CA ASP A 123 -0.71 12.15 -40.16
C ASP A 123 -1.30 11.22 -39.13
N THR A 124 -0.52 10.98 -38.08
CA THR A 124 -0.90 10.10 -36.94
C THR A 124 -1.43 10.91 -35.75
N LYS A 125 -1.65 12.22 -35.92
CA LYS A 125 -2.25 13.03 -34.87
C LYS A 125 -3.76 12.87 -34.90
N LYS A 126 -4.37 12.55 -33.77
CA LYS A 126 -5.82 12.39 -33.61
C LYS A 126 -6.45 11.43 -34.63
N LEU A 127 -5.88 10.21 -34.70
CA LEU A 127 -6.44 9.16 -35.52
C LEU A 127 -7.82 8.71 -35.00
N GLU A 128 -8.75 8.50 -35.89
CA GLU A 128 -9.93 7.68 -35.61
C GLU A 128 -9.49 6.22 -35.33
N LEU A 129 -10.34 5.44 -34.64
CA LEU A 129 -10.11 4.02 -34.44
C LEU A 129 -10.11 3.30 -35.79
N PHE A 130 -9.29 2.25 -35.94
CA PHE A 130 -9.31 1.47 -37.19
C PHE A 130 -10.70 0.91 -37.48
N GLY A 131 -11.19 1.12 -38.66
CA GLY A 131 -12.54 0.73 -39.08
C GLY A 131 -13.67 1.65 -38.62
N GLN A 132 -13.40 2.72 -37.84
CA GLN A 132 -14.44 3.64 -37.36
C GLN A 132 -15.25 4.27 -38.46
N HIS A 133 -14.64 4.61 -39.60
CA HIS A 133 -15.29 5.20 -40.77
C HIS A 133 -16.41 4.33 -41.39
N LEU A 134 -16.44 3.03 -41.09
CA LEU A 134 -17.46 2.09 -41.56
C LEU A 134 -18.79 2.21 -40.80
N TRP A 135 -18.77 2.83 -39.63
CA TRP A 135 -19.89 2.82 -38.70
C TRP A 135 -20.41 4.23 -38.43
N ARG A 136 -21.73 4.38 -38.50
CA ARG A 136 -22.33 5.69 -38.26
C ARG A 136 -22.26 6.07 -36.78
N THR A 137 -21.94 7.33 -36.50
CA THR A 137 -22.03 7.90 -35.16
C THR A 137 -23.50 7.98 -34.74
N GLY A 138 -23.85 7.48 -33.54
CA GLY A 138 -25.16 7.73 -32.92
C GLY A 138 -26.27 6.72 -33.24
N GLY A 139 -25.99 5.47 -33.58
CA GLY A 139 -27.05 4.54 -33.98
C GLY A 139 -26.88 3.07 -33.59
N GLY A 140 -25.90 2.71 -32.80
CA GLY A 140 -25.59 1.30 -32.55
C GLY A 140 -25.99 0.80 -31.18
N LYS A 141 -26.44 -0.46 -31.11
CA LYS A 141 -26.67 -1.13 -29.85
C LYS A 141 -25.33 -1.47 -29.15
N ARG A 142 -24.31 -1.87 -29.94
CA ARG A 142 -23.05 -2.32 -29.43
C ARG A 142 -21.90 -1.99 -30.37
N VAL A 143 -20.77 -1.54 -29.79
CA VAL A 143 -19.46 -1.48 -30.45
C VAL A 143 -18.48 -2.40 -29.76
N ILE A 144 -17.69 -3.14 -30.53
CA ILE A 144 -16.63 -3.99 -30.05
C ILE A 144 -15.30 -3.32 -30.36
N ILE A 145 -14.43 -3.18 -29.39
CA ILE A 145 -13.11 -2.56 -29.53
C ILE A 145 -12.05 -3.62 -29.25
N THR A 146 -11.19 -3.88 -30.24
CA THR A 146 -10.05 -4.80 -30.12
C THR A 146 -8.75 -4.02 -29.97
N GLU A 147 -7.67 -4.72 -29.63
CA GLU A 147 -6.36 -4.10 -29.46
C GLU A 147 -5.68 -3.80 -30.80
N GLY A 148 -5.77 -4.70 -31.77
CA GLY A 148 -5.12 -4.62 -33.07
C GLY A 148 -6.06 -4.80 -34.26
N GLU A 149 -5.58 -4.39 -35.45
CA GLU A 149 -6.34 -4.41 -36.69
C GLU A 149 -6.72 -5.84 -37.12
N ILE A 150 -5.82 -6.80 -36.93
CA ILE A 150 -6.05 -8.21 -37.26
C ILE A 150 -7.20 -8.79 -36.42
N ASP A 151 -7.21 -8.48 -35.12
CA ASP A 151 -8.27 -8.91 -34.22
C ASP A 151 -9.60 -8.23 -34.55
N CYS A 152 -9.57 -6.97 -34.94
CA CYS A 152 -10.72 -6.24 -35.40
C CYS A 152 -11.38 -6.94 -36.60
N MET A 153 -10.61 -7.25 -37.63
CA MET A 153 -11.09 -7.97 -38.80
C MET A 153 -11.55 -9.39 -38.45
N THR A 154 -10.83 -10.08 -37.61
CA THR A 154 -11.19 -11.42 -37.13
C THR A 154 -12.53 -11.42 -36.42
N VAL A 155 -12.74 -10.52 -35.45
CA VAL A 155 -14.01 -10.41 -34.73
C VAL A 155 -15.16 -10.04 -35.65
N ASN A 156 -14.94 -9.09 -36.57
CA ASN A 156 -15.97 -8.69 -37.55
C ASN A 156 -16.37 -9.85 -38.46
N GLN A 157 -15.40 -10.61 -38.97
CA GLN A 157 -15.65 -11.82 -39.77
C GLN A 157 -16.49 -12.85 -39.01
N LEU A 158 -16.11 -13.14 -37.78
CA LEU A 158 -16.80 -14.10 -36.90
C LEU A 158 -18.24 -13.64 -36.60
N LEU A 159 -18.48 -12.34 -36.52
CA LEU A 159 -19.82 -11.75 -36.32
C LEU A 159 -20.60 -11.52 -37.62
N GLY A 160 -20.11 -12.03 -38.74
CA GLY A 160 -20.80 -11.99 -40.03
C GLY A 160 -20.78 -10.59 -40.70
N GLY A 161 -19.91 -9.67 -40.31
CA GLY A 161 -19.72 -8.37 -40.96
C GLY A 161 -20.79 -7.31 -40.66
N THR A 162 -21.66 -7.54 -39.67
CA THR A 162 -22.84 -6.68 -39.42
C THR A 162 -22.74 -5.82 -38.16
N TRP A 163 -21.78 -6.10 -37.30
CA TRP A 163 -21.57 -5.41 -36.04
C TRP A 163 -20.41 -4.43 -36.10
N ALA A 164 -20.56 -3.32 -35.38
CA ALA A 164 -19.48 -2.34 -35.29
C ALA A 164 -18.28 -2.94 -34.50
N VAL A 165 -17.21 -3.17 -35.24
CA VAL A 165 -15.91 -3.61 -34.65
C VAL A 165 -14.86 -2.62 -35.10
N VAL A 166 -14.08 -2.13 -34.15
CA VAL A 166 -13.00 -1.16 -34.36
C VAL A 166 -11.77 -1.59 -33.54
N SER A 167 -10.59 -1.07 -33.85
CA SER A 167 -9.41 -1.31 -33.03
C SER A 167 -8.63 -0.05 -32.70
N LEU A 168 -7.78 -0.19 -31.66
CA LEU A 168 -6.85 0.86 -31.27
C LEU A 168 -5.77 1.05 -32.34
N PRO A 169 -5.34 2.30 -32.63
CA PRO A 169 -4.28 2.54 -33.61
C PRO A 169 -2.88 2.10 -33.16
N ASN A 170 -2.60 2.16 -31.85
CA ASN A 170 -1.27 1.92 -31.29
C ASN A 170 -1.28 0.91 -30.12
N GLY A 171 -2.25 0.00 -30.10
CA GLY A 171 -2.35 -1.06 -29.10
C GLY A 171 -2.59 -0.59 -27.68
N ALA A 172 -2.36 -1.50 -26.71
CA ALA A 172 -2.67 -1.32 -25.29
C ALA A 172 -2.02 -0.07 -24.66
N SER A 173 -0.78 0.23 -24.99
CA SER A 173 -0.01 1.31 -24.35
C SER A 173 -0.62 2.71 -24.55
N SER A 174 -1.41 2.90 -25.59
CA SER A 174 -2.08 4.17 -25.90
C SER A 174 -3.61 4.10 -25.80
N ALA A 175 -4.16 3.01 -25.28
CA ALA A 175 -5.59 2.72 -25.28
C ALA A 175 -6.44 3.86 -24.70
N VAL A 176 -6.11 4.32 -23.48
CA VAL A 176 -6.82 5.41 -22.79
C VAL A 176 -6.82 6.69 -23.61
N LYS A 177 -5.68 7.04 -24.22
CA LYS A 177 -5.57 8.24 -25.07
C LYS A 177 -6.43 8.11 -26.31
N SER A 178 -6.32 7.00 -27.03
CA SER A 178 -7.07 6.75 -28.27
C SER A 178 -8.58 6.75 -28.02
N ILE A 179 -9.04 6.17 -26.91
CA ILE A 179 -10.47 6.19 -26.56
C ILE A 179 -10.93 7.59 -26.15
N LYS A 180 -10.14 8.36 -25.39
CA LYS A 180 -10.47 9.76 -25.05
C LYS A 180 -10.60 10.64 -26.29
N GLU A 181 -9.74 10.46 -27.28
CA GLU A 181 -9.79 11.20 -28.54
C GLU A 181 -11.00 10.82 -29.42
N ASN A 182 -11.57 9.62 -29.22
CA ASN A 182 -12.74 9.10 -29.96
C ASN A 182 -13.95 8.85 -29.03
N LEU A 183 -14.02 9.55 -27.89
CA LEU A 183 -15.01 9.27 -26.84
C LEU A 183 -16.44 9.45 -27.32
N ASP A 184 -16.70 10.47 -28.15
CA ASP A 184 -18.04 10.76 -28.71
C ASP A 184 -18.54 9.59 -29.56
N PHE A 185 -17.69 9.05 -30.43
CA PHE A 185 -18.00 7.86 -31.22
C PHE A 185 -18.28 6.65 -30.32
N VAL A 186 -17.38 6.33 -29.39
CA VAL A 186 -17.52 5.17 -28.51
C VAL A 186 -18.77 5.30 -27.64
N CYS A 187 -19.01 6.48 -27.07
CA CYS A 187 -20.18 6.74 -26.22
C CYS A 187 -21.49 6.87 -26.98
N SER A 188 -21.50 6.98 -28.32
CA SER A 188 -22.71 6.97 -29.10
C SER A 188 -23.44 5.62 -29.10
N TYR A 189 -22.75 4.53 -28.83
CA TYR A 189 -23.32 3.20 -28.70
C TYR A 189 -23.91 2.94 -27.29
N GLN A 190 -24.92 2.06 -27.22
CA GLN A 190 -25.53 1.70 -25.94
C GLN A 190 -24.56 0.89 -25.06
N GLU A 191 -23.82 -0.04 -25.66
CA GLU A 191 -22.84 -0.90 -25.00
C GLU A 191 -21.49 -0.84 -25.72
N VAL A 192 -20.42 -0.86 -24.94
CA VAL A 192 -19.03 -0.96 -25.40
C VAL A 192 -18.46 -2.28 -24.90
N VAL A 193 -18.00 -3.15 -25.78
CA VAL A 193 -17.35 -4.41 -25.43
C VAL A 193 -15.87 -4.30 -25.75
N LEU A 194 -15.03 -4.34 -24.73
CA LEU A 194 -13.57 -4.41 -24.87
C LEU A 194 -13.16 -5.86 -25.06
N CYS A 195 -12.55 -6.16 -26.21
CA CYS A 195 -12.03 -7.46 -26.57
C CYS A 195 -10.53 -7.34 -26.84
N PHE A 196 -9.76 -7.02 -25.78
CA PHE A 196 -8.32 -6.83 -25.82
C PHE A 196 -7.58 -8.15 -25.60
N ASP A 197 -6.27 -8.13 -25.80
CA ASP A 197 -5.42 -9.29 -25.60
C ASP A 197 -5.53 -9.83 -24.16
N ASN A 198 -5.55 -11.14 -24.02
CA ASN A 198 -5.64 -11.80 -22.71
C ASN A 198 -4.26 -11.97 -22.05
N ASP A 199 -3.38 -10.97 -22.21
CA ASP A 199 -2.14 -10.86 -21.47
C ASP A 199 -2.22 -9.73 -20.43
N THR A 200 -1.18 -9.53 -19.61
CA THR A 200 -1.20 -8.52 -18.55
C THR A 200 -1.39 -7.11 -19.10
N PRO A 201 -0.62 -6.64 -20.12
CA PRO A 201 -0.83 -5.31 -20.69
C PRO A 201 -2.23 -5.09 -21.26
N GLY A 202 -2.81 -6.08 -21.96
CA GLY A 202 -4.15 -5.99 -22.54
C GLY A 202 -5.25 -5.91 -21.47
N ARG A 203 -5.14 -6.72 -20.40
CA ARG A 203 -6.07 -6.66 -19.27
C ARG A 203 -6.00 -5.34 -18.50
N ASP A 204 -4.79 -4.82 -18.25
CA ASP A 204 -4.62 -3.52 -17.57
C ASP A 204 -5.16 -2.37 -18.43
N ALA A 205 -4.92 -2.41 -19.75
CA ALA A 205 -5.48 -1.45 -20.69
C ALA A 205 -7.01 -1.51 -20.75
N ALA A 206 -7.60 -2.71 -20.72
CA ALA A 206 -9.05 -2.87 -20.71
C ALA A 206 -9.68 -2.25 -19.45
N LYS A 207 -9.09 -2.47 -18.28
CA LYS A 207 -9.53 -1.83 -17.02
C LYS A 207 -9.41 -0.30 -17.10
N ALA A 208 -8.25 0.20 -17.50
CA ALA A 208 -8.00 1.63 -17.59
C ALA A 208 -8.93 2.34 -18.60
N VAL A 209 -9.30 1.68 -19.69
CA VAL A 209 -10.31 2.18 -20.64
C VAL A 209 -11.71 2.12 -20.03
N ALA A 210 -12.06 1.04 -19.34
CA ALA A 210 -13.35 0.90 -18.70
C ALA A 210 -13.62 1.97 -17.64
N ASP A 211 -12.58 2.39 -16.89
CA ASP A 211 -12.65 3.43 -15.85
C ASP A 211 -12.99 4.83 -16.41
N ILE A 212 -12.67 5.10 -17.68
CA ILE A 212 -12.97 6.40 -18.30
C ILE A 212 -14.31 6.42 -19.06
N LEU A 213 -14.95 5.27 -19.22
CA LEU A 213 -16.26 5.16 -19.86
C LEU A 213 -17.39 5.40 -18.84
N PRO A 214 -18.56 5.89 -19.27
CA PRO A 214 -19.69 6.06 -18.37
C PRO A 214 -20.05 4.75 -17.66
N PRO A 215 -20.35 4.82 -16.35
CA PRO A 215 -20.72 3.64 -15.57
C PRO A 215 -21.86 2.84 -16.23
N GLY A 216 -21.73 1.53 -16.22
CA GLY A 216 -22.73 0.64 -16.80
C GLY A 216 -22.64 0.45 -18.31
N LYS A 217 -21.75 1.15 -19.02
CA LYS A 217 -21.64 1.11 -20.48
C LYS A 217 -20.62 0.07 -20.97
N CYS A 218 -19.61 -0.21 -20.17
CA CYS A 218 -18.48 -1.05 -20.56
C CYS A 218 -18.67 -2.51 -20.13
N LYS A 219 -18.35 -3.42 -21.04
CA LYS A 219 -18.24 -4.86 -20.80
C LYS A 219 -16.87 -5.35 -21.26
N ILE A 220 -16.32 -6.36 -20.60
CA ILE A 220 -15.03 -6.95 -20.96
C ILE A 220 -15.24 -8.39 -21.39
N ALA A 221 -14.81 -8.72 -22.60
CA ALA A 221 -14.82 -10.07 -23.14
C ALA A 221 -13.56 -10.83 -22.65
N LYS A 222 -13.72 -12.07 -22.22
CA LYS A 222 -12.61 -12.95 -21.79
C LYS A 222 -12.36 -14.00 -22.86
N LEU A 223 -11.24 -13.91 -23.55
CA LEU A 223 -10.84 -14.85 -24.59
C LEU A 223 -10.14 -16.08 -23.99
N PRO A 224 -10.31 -17.29 -24.60
CA PRO A 224 -9.64 -18.50 -24.15
C PRO A 224 -8.16 -18.56 -24.54
N TYR A 225 -7.73 -17.81 -25.56
CA TYR A 225 -6.35 -17.66 -26.00
C TYR A 225 -5.90 -16.21 -25.84
N LYS A 226 -4.69 -15.90 -26.28
CA LYS A 226 -4.10 -14.57 -26.14
C LYS A 226 -4.94 -13.49 -26.81
N ASP A 227 -5.29 -13.70 -28.07
CA ASP A 227 -6.03 -12.73 -28.90
C ASP A 227 -7.13 -13.41 -29.74
N ALA A 228 -7.97 -12.62 -30.40
CA ALA A 228 -9.09 -13.13 -31.16
C ALA A 228 -8.63 -13.91 -32.42
N ASN A 229 -7.53 -13.49 -33.05
CA ASN A 229 -7.00 -14.17 -34.21
C ASN A 229 -6.37 -15.51 -33.84
N GLU A 230 -5.67 -15.61 -32.72
CA GLU A 230 -5.18 -16.89 -32.21
C GLU A 230 -6.31 -17.86 -31.91
N CYS A 231 -7.44 -17.36 -31.35
CA CYS A 231 -8.64 -18.18 -31.18
C CYS A 231 -9.16 -18.73 -32.52
N LEU A 232 -9.23 -17.87 -33.57
CA LEU A 232 -9.68 -18.30 -34.91
C LEU A 232 -8.73 -19.35 -35.51
N MET A 233 -7.43 -19.12 -35.41
CA MET A 233 -6.41 -20.04 -35.91
C MET A 233 -6.44 -21.42 -35.24
N ASN A 234 -6.86 -21.46 -33.97
CA ASN A 234 -7.06 -22.70 -33.19
C ASN A 234 -8.48 -23.27 -33.29
N ALA A 235 -9.25 -22.90 -34.31
CA ALA A 235 -10.62 -23.34 -34.54
C ALA A 235 -11.61 -23.00 -33.38
N GLN A 236 -11.30 -22.02 -32.56
CA GLN A 236 -12.10 -21.55 -31.42
C GLN A 236 -12.89 -20.26 -31.74
N GLY A 237 -13.23 -20.01 -32.99
CA GLY A 237 -14.00 -18.82 -33.38
C GLY A 237 -15.35 -18.70 -32.68
N LYS A 238 -16.03 -19.83 -32.39
CA LYS A 238 -17.28 -19.83 -31.62
C LYS A 238 -17.07 -19.31 -30.19
N ALA A 239 -15.95 -19.58 -29.57
CA ALA A 239 -15.64 -19.11 -28.23
C ALA A 239 -15.43 -17.59 -28.19
N VAL A 240 -14.87 -16.98 -29.25
CA VAL A 240 -14.78 -15.52 -29.39
C VAL A 240 -16.17 -14.90 -29.46
N VAL A 241 -17.05 -15.48 -30.26
CA VAL A 241 -18.44 -15.02 -30.38
C VAL A 241 -19.15 -15.10 -29.02
N SER A 242 -19.06 -16.24 -28.33
CA SER A 242 -19.64 -16.39 -26.99
C SER A 242 -19.05 -15.39 -26.00
N ALA A 243 -17.72 -15.20 -25.98
CA ALA A 243 -17.06 -14.24 -25.09
C ALA A 243 -17.55 -12.80 -25.28
N ILE A 244 -17.84 -12.39 -26.53
CA ILE A 244 -18.39 -11.06 -26.85
C ILE A 244 -19.84 -10.92 -26.40
N TRP A 245 -20.67 -11.95 -26.61
CA TRP A 245 -22.09 -11.90 -26.23
C TRP A 245 -22.31 -12.06 -24.73
N GLU A 246 -21.49 -12.86 -24.07
CA GLU A 246 -21.51 -13.13 -22.62
C GLU A 246 -20.59 -12.19 -21.85
N ALA A 247 -20.01 -11.17 -22.51
CA ALA A 247 -19.11 -10.20 -21.88
C ALA A 247 -19.77 -9.60 -20.63
N GLN A 248 -19.03 -9.69 -19.53
CA GLN A 248 -19.51 -9.24 -18.23
C GLN A 248 -19.41 -7.72 -18.11
N GLN A 249 -20.39 -7.13 -17.44
CA GLN A 249 -20.37 -5.72 -17.06
C GLN A 249 -19.08 -5.44 -16.29
N TYR A 250 -18.34 -4.42 -16.73
CA TYR A 250 -17.19 -3.96 -15.93
C TYR A 250 -17.69 -3.41 -14.60
N SER A 251 -17.12 -3.91 -13.54
CA SER A 251 -17.23 -3.35 -12.18
C SER A 251 -15.82 -3.08 -11.69
N PRO A 252 -15.55 -1.90 -11.12
CA PRO A 252 -14.27 -1.64 -10.46
C PRO A 252 -13.94 -2.76 -9.48
N ASP A 253 -12.65 -3.09 -9.36
CA ASP A 253 -12.20 -4.23 -8.54
C ASP A 253 -12.64 -4.12 -7.07
N GLU A 254 -12.95 -2.90 -6.60
CA GLU A 254 -13.43 -2.62 -5.25
C GLU A 254 -14.92 -2.93 -5.02
N ILE A 255 -15.71 -3.16 -6.10
CA ILE A 255 -17.14 -3.48 -6.01
C ILE A 255 -17.36 -4.95 -6.34
N LEU A 256 -17.46 -5.76 -5.30
CA LEU A 256 -17.66 -7.20 -5.41
C LEU A 256 -19.14 -7.55 -5.21
N HIS A 257 -19.70 -8.38 -6.08
CA HIS A 257 -20.99 -9.00 -5.81
C HIS A 257 -20.83 -10.03 -4.69
N ILE A 258 -21.77 -10.08 -3.75
CA ILE A 258 -21.65 -10.96 -2.57
C ILE A 258 -21.43 -12.43 -2.94
N SER A 259 -21.98 -12.89 -4.06
CA SER A 259 -21.78 -14.27 -4.53
C SER A 259 -20.34 -14.58 -4.97
N SER A 260 -19.52 -13.55 -5.26
CA SER A 260 -18.10 -13.74 -5.59
C SER A 260 -17.22 -13.87 -4.34
N ILE A 261 -17.77 -13.53 -3.17
CA ILE A 261 -17.09 -13.65 -1.88
C ILE A 261 -17.34 -15.06 -1.37
N VAL A 262 -16.52 -16.00 -1.82
CA VAL A 262 -16.55 -17.39 -1.32
C VAL A 262 -15.81 -17.40 0.01
N ARG A 263 -16.56 -17.52 1.10
CA ARG A 263 -16.03 -17.89 2.40
C ARG A 263 -16.67 -19.21 2.78
N ASP A 264 -15.85 -20.22 2.96
CA ASP A 264 -16.35 -21.44 3.59
C ASP A 264 -16.72 -21.10 5.03
N SER A 265 -18.03 -21.09 5.33
CA SER A 265 -18.59 -20.64 6.61
C SER A 265 -18.14 -21.52 7.79
N THR A 266 -17.57 -22.68 7.51
CA THR A 266 -17.06 -23.63 8.50
C THR A 266 -15.57 -23.49 8.76
N ASP A 267 -14.83 -22.75 7.91
CA ASP A 267 -13.39 -22.62 8.01
C ASP A 267 -12.96 -21.44 8.89
N ILE A 268 -13.18 -21.58 10.21
CA ILE A 268 -12.59 -20.71 11.23
C ILE A 268 -11.07 -20.96 11.32
N SER A 269 -10.58 -22.11 10.82
CA SER A 269 -9.18 -22.55 10.92
C SER A 269 -8.20 -21.66 10.18
N ASN A 270 -8.65 -20.91 9.17
CA ASN A 270 -7.80 -20.00 8.39
C ASN A 270 -7.55 -18.63 9.07
N THR A 271 -8.22 -18.32 10.18
CA THR A 271 -7.94 -17.09 10.92
C THR A 271 -6.80 -17.37 11.90
N LYS A 272 -5.62 -16.77 11.64
CA LYS A 272 -4.50 -16.83 12.59
C LYS A 272 -4.92 -16.11 13.87
N VAL A 273 -5.02 -16.87 14.96
CA VAL A 273 -5.31 -16.36 16.31
C VAL A 273 -4.08 -16.59 17.18
N TYR A 274 -3.63 -15.55 17.86
CA TYR A 274 -2.48 -15.57 18.74
C TYR A 274 -2.95 -15.33 20.18
N PRO A 275 -2.70 -16.25 21.12
CA PRO A 275 -3.03 -16.01 22.52
C PRO A 275 -2.16 -14.89 23.07
N PHE A 276 -2.71 -14.16 24.04
CA PHE A 276 -1.91 -13.27 24.90
C PHE A 276 -1.14 -14.11 25.94
N PRO A 277 -0.08 -13.56 26.55
CA PRO A 277 0.61 -14.22 27.67
C PRO A 277 -0.24 -14.27 28.96
N PHE A 278 -1.49 -13.81 28.90
CA PHE A 278 -2.45 -13.70 30.00
C PHE A 278 -3.74 -14.39 29.60
N ASP A 279 -4.11 -15.44 30.34
CA ASP A 279 -5.23 -16.30 29.96
C ASP A 279 -6.57 -15.57 29.97
N SER A 280 -6.88 -14.79 31.03
CA SER A 280 -8.13 -14.04 31.10
C SER A 280 -8.24 -12.99 29.99
N LEU A 281 -7.12 -12.37 29.59
CA LEU A 281 -7.12 -11.43 28.47
C LEU A 281 -7.34 -12.15 27.14
N SER A 282 -6.75 -13.34 26.97
CA SER A 282 -6.94 -14.19 25.79
C SER A 282 -8.40 -14.61 25.63
N GLU A 283 -9.05 -15.05 26.70
CA GLU A 283 -10.47 -15.41 26.69
C GLU A 283 -11.37 -14.20 26.45
N TYR A 284 -11.05 -13.05 27.08
CA TYR A 284 -11.86 -11.84 26.96
C TYR A 284 -11.88 -11.29 25.52
N LEU A 285 -10.73 -11.29 24.85
CA LEU A 285 -10.52 -10.74 23.50
C LEU A 285 -10.58 -11.79 22.38
N ILE A 286 -10.59 -13.09 22.73
CA ILE A 286 -10.42 -14.21 21.78
C ILE A 286 -9.06 -14.08 21.07
N GLY A 287 -8.00 -13.83 21.85
CA GLY A 287 -6.64 -13.62 21.35
C GLY A 287 -6.47 -12.40 20.43
N GLN A 288 -5.29 -12.28 19.86
CA GLN A 288 -4.97 -11.35 18.77
C GLN A 288 -5.20 -12.06 17.42
N ARG A 289 -5.58 -11.32 16.39
CA ARG A 289 -5.90 -11.91 15.08
C ARG A 289 -5.11 -11.25 13.97
N GLY A 290 -4.64 -12.07 13.04
CA GLY A 290 -4.01 -11.59 11.83
C GLY A 290 -4.92 -10.62 11.06
N GLY A 291 -4.35 -9.56 10.49
CA GLY A 291 -5.10 -8.54 9.77
C GLY A 291 -5.86 -7.55 10.67
N GLU A 292 -5.58 -7.51 11.96
CA GLU A 292 -6.22 -6.60 12.92
C GLU A 292 -5.22 -5.67 13.61
N ILE A 293 -5.73 -4.58 14.16
CA ILE A 293 -4.96 -3.61 14.94
C ILE A 293 -5.49 -3.58 16.36
N THR A 294 -4.59 -3.73 17.33
CA THR A 294 -4.84 -3.49 18.74
C THR A 294 -4.13 -2.19 19.17
N LEU A 295 -4.88 -1.26 19.77
CA LEU A 295 -4.36 -0.03 20.35
C LEU A 295 -4.29 -0.14 21.87
N TRP A 296 -3.11 0.10 22.42
CA TRP A 296 -2.83 0.15 23.85
C TRP A 296 -2.71 1.61 24.29
N ALA A 297 -3.59 2.06 25.18
CA ALA A 297 -3.66 3.44 25.62
C ALA A 297 -3.35 3.53 27.10
N SER A 298 -2.47 4.46 27.51
CA SER A 298 -2.22 4.70 28.92
C SER A 298 -1.55 6.05 29.19
N GLY A 299 -1.57 6.46 30.44
CA GLY A 299 -0.77 7.56 30.98
C GLY A 299 0.73 7.25 30.96
N THR A 300 1.54 8.26 31.31
CA THR A 300 2.98 8.10 31.42
C THR A 300 3.33 7.17 32.58
N GLY A 301 4.23 6.21 32.32
CA GLY A 301 4.72 5.28 33.37
C GLY A 301 3.74 4.17 33.80
N SER A 302 2.60 4.00 33.13
CA SER A 302 1.62 2.95 33.46
C SER A 302 1.96 1.56 32.91
N GLY A 303 3.15 1.35 32.35
CA GLY A 303 3.62 0.03 31.91
C GLY A 303 3.40 -0.30 30.44
N LYS A 304 3.24 0.71 29.54
CA LYS A 304 3.05 0.52 28.10
C LYS A 304 4.11 -0.38 27.46
N SER A 305 5.37 0.02 27.58
CA SER A 305 6.48 -0.72 26.97
C SER A 305 6.68 -2.09 27.65
N THR A 306 6.33 -2.21 28.94
CA THR A 306 6.41 -3.48 29.65
C THR A 306 5.44 -4.51 29.08
N ILE A 307 4.16 -4.12 28.86
CA ILE A 307 3.19 -5.04 28.27
C ILE A 307 3.55 -5.42 26.85
N LEU A 308 4.05 -4.46 26.04
CA LEU A 308 4.48 -4.77 24.68
C LEU A 308 5.62 -5.78 24.65
N ARG A 309 6.59 -5.67 25.58
CA ARG A 309 7.70 -6.63 25.67
C ARG A 309 7.23 -8.02 26.06
N GLU A 310 6.26 -8.14 26.99
CA GLU A 310 5.64 -9.43 27.30
C GLU A 310 4.92 -10.02 26.06
N LEU A 311 4.22 -9.20 25.29
CA LEU A 311 3.59 -9.64 24.03
C LEU A 311 4.64 -10.11 23.01
N ILE A 312 5.72 -9.34 22.83
CA ILE A 312 6.83 -9.70 21.93
C ILE A 312 7.41 -11.05 22.35
N LEU A 313 7.76 -11.21 23.64
CA LEU A 313 8.34 -12.45 24.14
C LEU A 313 7.43 -13.65 23.90
N ASN A 314 6.13 -13.51 24.22
CA ASN A 314 5.14 -14.55 24.00
C ASN A 314 5.06 -14.97 22.53
N HIS A 315 5.08 -14.02 21.61
CA HIS A 315 5.08 -14.34 20.18
C HIS A 315 6.35 -15.08 19.75
N LEU A 316 7.52 -14.65 20.25
CA LEU A 316 8.79 -15.30 19.92
C LEU A 316 8.90 -16.71 20.52
N GLU A 317 8.41 -16.94 21.73
CA GLU A 317 8.38 -18.26 22.40
C GLU A 317 7.46 -19.25 21.66
N GLU A 318 6.38 -18.73 21.07
CA GLU A 318 5.48 -19.50 20.20
C GLU A 318 5.99 -19.64 18.75
N GLY A 319 7.23 -19.26 18.48
CA GLY A 319 7.87 -19.40 17.18
C GLY A 319 7.37 -18.43 16.11
N ARG A 320 6.68 -17.35 16.48
CA ARG A 320 6.19 -16.32 15.55
C ARG A 320 7.28 -15.27 15.30
N SER A 321 7.18 -14.62 14.15
CA SER A 321 8.10 -13.55 13.76
C SER A 321 7.54 -12.17 14.14
N VAL A 322 8.38 -11.33 14.76
CA VAL A 322 7.99 -10.02 15.28
C VAL A 322 8.87 -8.91 14.71
N GLY A 323 8.25 -7.83 14.24
CA GLY A 323 8.91 -6.57 13.90
C GLY A 323 8.62 -5.51 14.96
N ALA A 324 9.63 -5.01 15.67
CA ALA A 324 9.49 -4.00 16.71
C ALA A 324 10.01 -2.63 16.25
N ILE A 325 9.21 -1.61 16.47
CA ILE A 325 9.51 -0.20 16.20
C ILE A 325 9.37 0.54 17.52
N MET A 326 10.47 0.64 18.27
CA MET A 326 10.53 1.23 19.61
C MET A 326 11.18 2.62 19.50
N LEU A 327 10.35 3.67 19.30
CA LEU A 327 10.85 5.02 18.96
C LEU A 327 11.40 5.82 20.15
N GLU A 328 11.20 5.37 21.37
CA GLU A 328 11.69 6.02 22.58
C GLU A 328 12.99 5.40 23.11
N GLU A 329 13.43 4.28 22.54
CA GLU A 329 14.60 3.55 23.03
C GLU A 329 15.49 3.05 21.87
N SER A 330 16.76 2.86 22.16
CA SER A 330 17.70 2.31 21.19
C SER A 330 17.49 0.80 20.99
N PRO A 331 17.93 0.22 19.86
CA PRO A 331 17.90 -1.24 19.66
C PRO A 331 18.63 -2.02 20.76
N GLN A 332 19.70 -1.44 21.34
CA GLN A 332 20.43 -2.05 22.44
C GLN A 332 19.56 -2.11 23.71
N GLU A 333 18.87 -1.03 24.06
CA GLU A 333 17.96 -1.00 25.21
C GLU A 333 16.81 -1.98 25.03
N THR A 334 16.22 -2.04 23.83
CA THR A 334 15.19 -3.04 23.51
C THR A 334 15.72 -4.46 23.73
N MET A 335 16.94 -4.74 23.26
CA MET A 335 17.59 -6.05 23.47
C MET A 335 17.80 -6.36 24.96
N ASP A 336 18.32 -5.42 25.76
CA ASP A 336 18.57 -5.60 27.18
C ASP A 336 17.26 -5.86 27.94
N ASP A 337 16.19 -5.18 27.58
CA ASP A 337 14.87 -5.39 28.17
C ASP A 337 14.27 -6.75 27.79
N MET A 338 14.46 -7.22 26.57
CA MET A 338 14.06 -8.57 26.17
C MET A 338 14.88 -9.65 26.92
N ILE A 339 16.17 -9.43 27.07
CA ILE A 339 17.04 -10.31 27.88
C ILE A 339 16.58 -10.32 29.35
N SER A 340 16.14 -9.18 29.89
CA SER A 340 15.57 -9.11 31.25
C SER A 340 14.39 -10.07 31.41
N LEU A 341 13.49 -10.12 30.45
CA LEU A 341 12.34 -11.02 30.50
C LEU A 341 12.76 -12.49 30.38
N ILE A 342 13.72 -12.81 29.50
CA ILE A 342 14.23 -14.18 29.31
C ILE A 342 14.89 -14.69 30.62
N LEU A 343 15.65 -13.82 31.32
CA LEU A 343 16.32 -14.16 32.53
C LEU A 343 15.41 -14.12 33.77
N ASN A 344 14.24 -13.53 33.68
CA ASN A 344 13.41 -13.15 34.83
C ASN A 344 14.20 -12.30 35.84
N LYS A 345 15.04 -11.37 35.36
CA LYS A 345 15.89 -10.47 36.14
C LYS A 345 15.86 -9.08 35.54
N PRO A 346 15.69 -8.00 36.30
CA PRO A 346 15.63 -6.63 35.75
C PRO A 346 17.04 -6.13 35.36
N VAL A 347 17.58 -6.62 34.24
CA VAL A 347 18.97 -6.42 33.79
C VAL A 347 19.40 -4.96 33.82
N ARG A 348 18.59 -4.05 33.25
CA ARG A 348 18.92 -2.61 33.22
C ARG A 348 18.97 -1.98 34.60
N ALA A 349 18.04 -2.38 35.50
CA ALA A 349 18.07 -1.90 36.89
C ALA A 349 19.30 -2.40 37.64
N ILE A 350 19.66 -3.67 37.44
CA ILE A 350 20.89 -4.27 38.01
C ILE A 350 22.14 -3.55 37.49
N MET A 351 22.22 -3.32 36.17
CA MET A 351 23.33 -2.55 35.55
C MET A 351 23.42 -1.13 36.12
N ALA A 352 22.30 -0.41 36.22
CA ALA A 352 22.25 0.92 36.82
C ALA A 352 22.76 0.91 38.28
N GLY A 353 22.41 -0.12 39.04
CA GLY A 353 22.91 -0.32 40.40
C GLY A 353 24.41 -0.53 40.46
N ARG A 354 24.96 -1.37 39.59
CA ARG A 354 26.42 -1.57 39.49
C ARG A 354 27.12 -0.24 39.16
N MET A 355 26.62 0.54 38.16
CA MET A 355 27.14 1.85 37.79
C MET A 355 27.05 2.85 38.96
N MET A 356 25.96 2.84 39.74
CA MET A 356 25.79 3.68 40.93
C MET A 356 26.86 3.34 41.98
N ASN A 357 27.10 2.07 42.26
CA ASN A 357 28.11 1.66 43.22
C ASN A 357 29.54 2.03 42.78
N GLU A 358 29.86 1.89 41.49
CA GLU A 358 31.14 2.38 40.95
C GLU A 358 31.30 3.90 41.13
N LEU A 359 30.24 4.66 40.86
CA LEU A 359 30.23 6.11 41.05
C LEU A 359 30.43 6.48 42.53
N ARG A 360 29.76 5.76 43.44
CA ARG A 360 29.91 5.97 44.88
C ARG A 360 31.33 5.71 45.36
N VAL A 361 31.95 4.65 44.88
CA VAL A 361 33.39 4.37 45.18
C VAL A 361 34.27 5.51 44.69
N LYS A 362 34.08 6.02 43.46
CA LYS A 362 34.80 7.17 42.93
C LYS A 362 34.59 8.45 43.77
N LEU A 363 33.42 8.59 44.40
CA LEU A 363 33.08 9.72 45.28
C LEU A 363 33.50 9.48 46.73
N GLY A 364 34.23 8.41 47.06
CA GLY A 364 34.66 8.07 48.44
C GLY A 364 33.51 7.66 49.36
N LYS A 365 32.36 7.22 48.80
CA LYS A 365 31.19 6.76 49.55
C LYS A 365 31.14 5.23 49.60
N SER A 366 30.54 4.68 50.67
CA SER A 366 30.31 3.23 50.78
C SER A 366 29.36 2.75 49.71
N VAL A 367 29.54 1.52 49.21
CA VAL A 367 28.59 0.84 48.31
C VAL A 367 27.26 0.65 49.03
N ILE A 368 26.18 0.70 48.24
CA ILE A 368 24.83 0.39 48.72
C ILE A 368 24.58 -1.07 48.39
N ASN A 369 24.08 -1.82 49.34
CA ASN A 369 23.54 -3.13 49.06
C ASN A 369 22.25 -2.90 48.22
N MET A 370 22.28 -3.35 46.99
CA MET A 370 21.11 -3.28 46.12
C MET A 370 20.33 -4.57 46.39
N ASP A 371 19.12 -4.42 46.90
CA ASP A 371 18.21 -5.54 47.22
C ASP A 371 17.73 -6.32 45.97
N PHE A 372 18.55 -6.38 44.94
CA PHE A 372 18.34 -7.28 43.82
C PHE A 372 18.75 -8.69 44.25
N VAL A 373 17.76 -9.46 44.64
CA VAL A 373 17.96 -10.80 45.24
C VAL A 373 18.67 -11.77 44.27
N ASN A 374 18.72 -11.47 42.95
CA ASN A 374 19.38 -12.30 41.94
C ASN A 374 20.10 -11.44 40.91
N ASP A 375 21.40 -11.20 41.11
CA ASP A 375 22.27 -10.62 40.10
C ASP A 375 22.45 -11.61 38.93
N PHE A 376 22.84 -11.13 37.75
CA PHE A 376 23.12 -11.99 36.59
C PHE A 376 24.60 -12.02 36.24
N THR A 377 25.07 -13.17 35.73
CA THR A 377 26.43 -13.35 35.24
C THR A 377 26.54 -12.96 33.76
N ASN A 378 27.77 -12.72 33.29
CA ASN A 378 28.03 -12.49 31.87
C ASN A 378 27.65 -13.70 31.01
N GLU A 379 27.77 -14.90 31.52
CA GLU A 379 27.41 -16.16 30.87
C GLU A 379 25.89 -16.26 30.70
N GLU A 380 25.10 -15.97 31.72
CA GLU A 380 23.65 -15.94 31.67
C GLU A 380 23.17 -14.92 30.62
N TYR A 381 23.75 -13.70 30.63
CA TYR A 381 23.44 -12.67 29.66
C TYR A 381 23.77 -13.13 28.23
N ALA A 382 24.95 -13.73 28.01
CA ALA A 382 25.38 -14.22 26.70
C ALA A 382 24.46 -15.34 26.20
N GLN A 383 24.05 -16.27 27.06
CA GLN A 383 23.11 -17.35 26.70
C GLN A 383 21.71 -16.79 26.36
N ALA A 384 21.20 -15.86 27.16
CA ALA A 384 19.90 -15.22 26.86
C ALA A 384 19.94 -14.44 25.55
N ARG A 385 21.04 -13.72 25.27
CA ARG A 385 21.27 -13.03 24.00
C ARG A 385 21.32 -14.00 22.83
N GLN A 386 22.00 -15.14 23.00
CA GLN A 386 22.04 -16.17 21.96
C GLN A 386 20.64 -16.71 21.69
N LYS A 387 19.88 -17.07 22.72
CA LYS A 387 18.50 -17.53 22.60
C LYS A 387 17.63 -16.52 21.83
N LEU A 388 17.76 -15.23 22.13
CA LEU A 388 17.04 -14.18 21.43
C LEU A 388 17.46 -14.08 19.95
N SER A 389 18.76 -14.24 19.65
CA SER A 389 19.29 -14.17 18.27
C SER A 389 18.85 -15.34 17.38
N GLU A 390 18.39 -16.44 17.96
CA GLU A 390 17.85 -17.60 17.25
C GLU A 390 16.37 -17.43 16.88
N THR A 391 15.72 -16.36 17.36
CA THR A 391 14.33 -16.03 17.05
C THR A 391 14.21 -15.14 15.81
N SER A 392 13.02 -15.09 15.21
CA SER A 392 12.69 -14.17 14.11
C SER A 392 12.28 -12.79 14.65
N PHE A 393 13.17 -12.15 15.42
CA PHE A 393 12.95 -10.84 16.01
C PHE A 393 13.70 -9.75 15.23
N TYR A 394 12.95 -8.76 14.72
CA TYR A 394 13.49 -7.65 13.92
C TYR A 394 13.21 -6.33 14.64
N VAL A 395 14.25 -5.53 14.89
CA VAL A 395 14.14 -4.22 15.54
C VAL A 395 14.49 -3.13 14.55
N TYR A 396 13.67 -2.09 14.51
CA TYR A 396 13.91 -0.92 13.67
C TYR A 396 14.88 0.04 14.35
N ASP A 397 16.03 0.29 13.72
CA ASP A 397 16.99 1.30 14.17
C ASP A 397 16.60 2.67 13.62
N HIS A 398 16.06 3.53 14.48
CA HIS A 398 15.63 4.88 14.15
C HIS A 398 16.70 5.96 14.41
N LEU A 399 17.80 5.62 15.10
CA LEU A 399 18.85 6.56 15.49
C LEU A 399 19.84 6.87 14.37
N GLY A 400 19.88 6.07 13.32
CA GLY A 400 20.91 6.11 12.29
C GLY A 400 20.71 7.07 11.14
N ASN A 401 19.52 7.62 10.83
CA ASN A 401 19.27 8.56 9.72
C ASN A 401 17.80 8.98 9.63
N ASN A 402 17.49 10.04 8.84
CA ASN A 402 16.20 10.58 8.35
C ASN A 402 15.04 9.60 8.16
N ALA A 403 14.87 8.70 9.11
CA ALA A 403 14.23 7.42 8.99
C ALA A 403 12.70 7.52 9.05
N MET A 404 12.16 8.59 9.62
CA MET A 404 10.71 8.70 9.82
C MET A 404 9.93 8.89 8.53
N SER A 405 10.50 9.50 7.49
CA SER A 405 9.85 9.61 6.18
C SER A 405 9.56 8.26 5.51
N ASN A 406 10.23 7.21 5.97
CA ASN A 406 10.13 5.86 5.41
C ASN A 406 9.48 4.85 6.36
N LEU A 407 8.91 5.28 7.50
CA LEU A 407 8.37 4.38 8.51
C LEU A 407 7.35 3.39 7.94
N LEU A 408 6.37 3.89 7.19
CA LEU A 408 5.35 3.04 6.54
C LEU A 408 5.98 2.04 5.56
N ALA A 409 6.95 2.48 4.76
CA ALA A 409 7.66 1.59 3.84
C ALA A 409 8.47 0.51 4.59
N ARG A 410 9.01 0.82 5.78
CA ARG A 410 9.69 -0.17 6.62
C ARG A 410 8.72 -1.17 7.23
N MET A 411 7.56 -0.71 7.71
CA MET A 411 6.50 -1.58 8.19
C MET A 411 5.97 -2.49 7.07
N GLU A 412 5.77 -1.95 5.88
CA GLU A 412 5.38 -2.73 4.72
C GLU A 412 6.45 -3.75 4.33
N PHE A 413 7.74 -3.38 4.38
CA PHE A 413 8.85 -4.30 4.15
C PHE A 413 8.86 -5.44 5.18
N MET A 414 8.66 -5.14 6.48
CA MET A 414 8.54 -6.16 7.52
C MET A 414 7.37 -7.11 7.22
N ALA A 415 6.20 -6.58 6.87
CA ALA A 415 5.01 -7.39 6.60
C ALA A 415 5.12 -8.24 5.32
N VAL A 416 5.65 -7.66 4.23
CA VAL A 416 5.64 -8.30 2.90
C VAL A 416 6.90 -9.13 2.65
N SER A 417 8.09 -8.55 2.94
CA SER A 417 9.38 -9.17 2.60
C SER A 417 9.88 -10.09 3.71
N LEU A 418 9.83 -9.64 4.97
CA LEU A 418 10.21 -10.47 6.11
C LEU A 418 9.08 -11.37 6.59
N LYS A 419 7.83 -11.10 6.14
CA LYS A 419 6.61 -11.87 6.47
C LYS A 419 6.41 -12.01 7.98
N VAL A 420 6.66 -10.94 8.72
CA VAL A 420 6.44 -10.96 10.17
C VAL A 420 4.96 -11.20 10.48
N ASP A 421 4.68 -11.96 11.53
CA ASP A 421 3.31 -12.25 11.99
C ASP A 421 2.73 -11.05 12.74
N VAL A 422 3.58 -10.31 13.47
CA VAL A 422 3.20 -9.19 14.31
C VAL A 422 4.16 -8.01 14.13
N ILE A 423 3.60 -6.80 14.07
CA ILE A 423 4.36 -5.55 14.15
C ILE A 423 3.95 -4.81 15.41
N VAL A 424 4.94 -4.35 16.19
CA VAL A 424 4.75 -3.56 17.41
C VAL A 424 5.27 -2.15 17.17
N LEU A 425 4.46 -1.10 17.48
CA LEU A 425 4.82 0.31 17.35
C LEU A 425 4.67 1.05 18.69
N ASP A 426 5.78 1.41 19.33
CA ASP A 426 5.85 2.23 20.54
C ASP A 426 6.54 3.58 20.24
N HIS A 427 5.82 4.70 20.15
CA HIS A 427 4.39 4.91 20.09
C HIS A 427 4.02 5.80 18.89
N ILE A 428 2.74 5.78 18.49
CA ILE A 428 2.26 6.46 17.27
C ILE A 428 2.42 7.98 17.30
N THR A 429 2.34 8.62 18.47
CA THR A 429 2.53 10.08 18.59
C THR A 429 4.00 10.48 18.38
N ALA A 430 4.99 9.64 18.77
CA ALA A 430 6.40 9.86 18.41
C ALA A 430 6.62 9.69 16.90
N ALA A 431 5.99 8.69 16.29
CA ALA A 431 5.99 8.52 14.84
C ALA A 431 5.46 9.76 14.12
N ALA A 432 4.34 10.31 14.57
CA ALA A 432 3.75 11.51 13.98
C ALA A 432 4.64 12.75 14.17
N ALA A 433 5.22 12.95 15.36
CA ALA A 433 6.11 14.07 15.65
C ALA A 433 7.38 14.05 14.79
N GLY A 434 7.96 12.87 14.56
CA GLY A 434 9.12 12.71 13.67
C GLY A 434 8.82 13.05 12.22
N LEU A 435 7.61 12.75 11.74
CA LEU A 435 7.14 13.12 10.40
C LEU A 435 6.90 14.63 10.28
N LEU A 436 6.44 15.32 11.33
CA LEU A 436 6.25 16.77 11.36
C LEU A 436 7.56 17.54 11.23
N GLY A 437 8.65 17.06 11.80
CA GLY A 437 9.97 17.68 11.69
C GLY A 437 10.52 17.75 10.26
N ILE A 438 9.95 16.98 9.35
CA ILE A 438 10.35 16.91 7.93
C ILE A 438 9.44 17.78 7.04
N THR A 439 8.19 17.99 7.42
CA THR A 439 7.23 18.83 6.69
C THR A 439 7.25 20.25 7.26
N ASN A 440 7.72 21.20 6.46
CA ASN A 440 7.86 22.66 6.69
C ASN A 440 7.18 23.28 7.94
N LYS A 441 7.95 24.16 8.60
CA LYS A 441 7.67 24.91 9.84
C LYS A 441 6.44 25.84 9.84
N ASP A 442 5.63 25.91 8.78
CA ASP A 442 4.61 26.94 8.60
C ASP A 442 3.15 26.43 8.71
N VAL A 443 2.92 25.20 9.21
CA VAL A 443 1.55 24.68 9.39
C VAL A 443 1.24 24.58 10.88
N ASP A 444 0.08 25.10 11.26
CA ASP A 444 -0.50 25.11 12.61
C ASP A 444 -0.34 23.72 13.30
N GLY A 445 0.58 23.63 14.27
CA GLY A 445 1.17 22.37 14.75
C GLY A 445 0.16 21.31 15.23
N GLY A 446 -0.98 21.71 15.77
CA GLY A 446 -1.99 20.75 16.29
C GLY A 446 -2.83 20.07 15.20
N ASN A 447 -3.15 20.77 14.12
CA ASN A 447 -3.88 20.21 12.99
C ASN A 447 -3.01 19.25 12.17
N SER A 448 -1.72 19.50 12.10
CA SER A 448 -0.77 18.68 11.34
C SER A 448 -0.53 17.32 12.01
N GLU A 449 -0.33 17.28 13.33
CA GLU A 449 -0.20 16.01 14.09
C GLU A 449 -1.43 15.12 13.88
N ARG A 450 -2.63 15.70 13.95
CA ARG A 450 -3.89 14.98 13.74
C ARG A 450 -3.98 14.37 12.35
N ILE A 451 -3.68 15.13 11.29
CA ILE A 451 -3.73 14.66 9.90
C ILE A 451 -2.74 13.52 9.68
N ILE A 452 -1.53 13.63 10.25
CA ILE A 452 -0.51 12.60 10.14
C ILE A 452 -0.96 11.31 10.84
N ILE A 453 -1.50 11.41 12.06
CA ILE A 453 -2.03 10.24 12.78
C ILE A 453 -3.19 9.61 11.99
N ASP A 454 -4.10 10.40 11.41
CA ASP A 454 -5.20 9.90 10.57
C ASP A 454 -4.67 9.12 9.37
N THR A 455 -3.65 9.65 8.71
CA THR A 455 -3.00 9.01 7.56
C THR A 455 -2.29 7.73 7.98
N LEU A 456 -1.46 7.78 9.03
CA LEU A 456 -0.75 6.61 9.55
C LEU A 456 -1.73 5.48 9.89
N MET A 457 -2.81 5.78 10.61
CA MET A 457 -3.79 4.76 11.00
C MET A 457 -4.49 4.13 9.81
N LYS A 458 -4.80 4.89 8.76
CA LYS A 458 -5.40 4.37 7.52
C LYS A 458 -4.42 3.45 6.78
N GLU A 459 -3.18 3.88 6.62
CA GLU A 459 -2.14 3.08 5.94
C GLU A 459 -1.81 1.81 6.72
N LEU A 460 -1.69 1.89 8.05
CA LEU A 460 -1.49 0.72 8.91
C LEU A 460 -2.65 -0.27 8.79
N ARG A 461 -3.89 0.23 8.71
CA ARG A 461 -5.05 -0.63 8.47
C ARG A 461 -4.99 -1.31 7.11
N ALA A 462 -4.60 -0.58 6.06
CA ALA A 462 -4.44 -1.13 4.72
C ALA A 462 -3.34 -2.21 4.66
N ILE A 463 -2.18 -1.96 5.28
CA ILE A 463 -1.09 -2.93 5.40
C ILE A 463 -1.58 -4.18 6.15
N SER A 464 -2.17 -4.00 7.33
CA SER A 464 -2.64 -5.12 8.17
C SER A 464 -3.63 -6.02 7.42
N VAL A 465 -4.65 -5.44 6.76
CA VAL A 465 -5.66 -6.21 6.00
C VAL A 465 -5.05 -6.92 4.80
N ARG A 466 -4.20 -6.22 4.04
CA ARG A 466 -3.61 -6.77 2.80
C ARG A 466 -2.62 -7.90 3.07
N THR A 467 -1.84 -7.79 4.14
CA THR A 467 -0.75 -8.74 4.44
C THR A 467 -1.15 -9.81 5.46
N GLY A 468 -2.23 -9.57 6.22
CA GLY A 468 -2.63 -10.44 7.33
C GLY A 468 -1.78 -10.26 8.59
N VAL A 469 -0.86 -9.27 8.64
CA VAL A 469 -0.04 -8.98 9.83
C VAL A 469 -0.91 -8.41 10.94
N HIS A 470 -0.69 -8.84 12.19
CA HIS A 470 -1.26 -8.15 13.37
C HIS A 470 -0.42 -6.92 13.71
N VAL A 471 -1.07 -5.82 14.15
CA VAL A 471 -0.34 -4.61 14.55
C VAL A 471 -0.76 -4.18 15.95
N ASP A 472 0.20 -4.18 16.88
CA ASP A 472 0.06 -3.58 18.21
C ASP A 472 0.62 -2.16 18.21
N ILE A 473 -0.20 -1.19 18.61
CA ILE A 473 0.14 0.22 18.61
C ILE A 473 -0.04 0.80 20.00
N VAL A 474 0.94 1.54 20.48
CA VAL A 474 0.80 2.33 21.71
C VAL A 474 0.37 3.76 21.37
N SER A 475 -0.53 4.29 22.17
CA SER A 475 -0.94 5.71 22.14
C SER A 475 -0.84 6.32 23.53
N GLN A 476 -0.36 7.55 23.57
CA GLN A 476 -0.43 8.40 24.76
C GLN A 476 -1.82 9.01 24.91
N LEU A 477 -2.17 9.41 26.14
CA LEU A 477 -3.39 10.11 26.46
C LEU A 477 -3.24 11.63 26.29
N LYS A 478 -4.37 12.32 26.11
CA LYS A 478 -4.41 13.78 26.15
C LYS A 478 -4.02 14.27 27.55
N LYS A 479 -3.40 15.45 27.63
CA LYS A 479 -3.31 16.17 28.88
C LYS A 479 -4.70 16.71 29.23
N THR A 480 -5.27 16.24 30.32
CA THR A 480 -6.56 16.65 30.86
C THR A 480 -6.42 16.90 32.35
N ASP A 481 -7.50 17.30 33.00
CA ASP A 481 -7.53 17.44 34.47
C ASP A 481 -7.61 16.07 35.21
N LYS A 482 -7.67 14.97 34.47
CA LYS A 482 -7.66 13.61 35.02
C LYS A 482 -6.24 13.20 35.43
N ALA A 483 -6.14 12.60 36.60
CA ALA A 483 -4.91 12.06 37.16
C ALA A 483 -4.72 10.58 36.74
N PHE A 484 -4.45 10.34 35.44
CA PHE A 484 -4.25 8.98 34.94
C PHE A 484 -3.11 8.22 35.63
N GLU A 485 -2.17 8.95 36.25
CA GLU A 485 -1.07 8.39 37.03
C GLU A 485 -1.52 7.94 38.44
N GLU A 486 -2.72 8.38 38.85
CA GLU A 486 -3.40 8.02 40.10
C GLU A 486 -4.58 7.05 39.86
N GLY A 487 -4.62 6.41 38.68
CA GLY A 487 -5.57 5.37 38.36
C GLY A 487 -6.92 5.86 37.80
N ASP A 488 -7.04 7.13 37.43
CA ASP A 488 -8.26 7.64 36.82
C ASP A 488 -8.67 6.83 35.59
N ARG A 489 -9.97 6.56 35.51
CA ARG A 489 -10.56 5.77 34.43
C ARG A 489 -10.34 6.41 33.05
N ILE A 490 -9.80 5.61 32.13
CA ILE A 490 -9.54 5.99 30.74
C ILE A 490 -10.77 5.71 29.87
N THR A 491 -11.06 6.62 28.94
CA THR A 491 -12.13 6.50 27.95
C THR A 491 -11.57 6.71 26.53
N LEU A 492 -12.37 6.37 25.50
CA LEU A 492 -11.98 6.61 24.11
C LEU A 492 -11.74 8.10 23.78
N GLN A 493 -12.35 9.03 24.55
CA GLN A 493 -12.17 10.47 24.37
C GLN A 493 -10.83 10.98 24.89
N ASP A 494 -10.18 10.23 25.78
CA ASP A 494 -8.91 10.59 26.38
C ASP A 494 -7.69 10.28 25.46
N LEU A 495 -7.92 9.59 24.33
CA LEU A 495 -6.86 9.30 23.36
C LEU A 495 -6.32 10.58 22.74
N ARG A 496 -4.97 10.73 22.73
CA ARG A 496 -4.27 11.92 22.21
C ARG A 496 -4.21 11.90 20.69
N GLY A 497 -4.58 13.00 20.04
CA GLY A 497 -4.40 13.25 18.62
C GLY A 497 -5.71 13.15 17.85
N SER A 498 -5.96 12.03 17.17
CA SER A 498 -7.03 11.91 16.19
C SER A 498 -8.15 10.96 16.62
N GLY A 499 -9.38 11.22 16.12
CA GLY A 499 -10.50 10.28 16.18
C GLY A 499 -10.22 8.94 15.49
N ALA A 500 -9.22 8.87 14.59
CA ALA A 500 -8.80 7.62 13.98
C ALA A 500 -8.27 6.60 15.01
N LEU A 501 -7.67 7.06 16.11
CA LEU A 501 -7.20 6.17 17.18
C LEU A 501 -8.35 5.42 17.89
N SER A 502 -9.54 5.99 17.93
CA SER A 502 -10.72 5.30 18.45
C SER A 502 -11.49 4.53 17.38
N SER A 503 -11.48 5.00 16.14
CA SER A 503 -12.32 4.45 15.07
C SER A 503 -11.66 3.33 14.28
N VAL A 504 -10.37 3.44 13.94
CA VAL A 504 -9.67 2.48 13.05
C VAL A 504 -9.32 1.15 13.73
N PRO A 505 -8.74 1.09 14.95
CA PRO A 505 -8.37 -0.18 15.56
C PRO A 505 -9.57 -1.13 15.74
N ASN A 506 -9.30 -2.42 15.67
CA ASN A 506 -10.27 -3.48 15.96
C ASN A 506 -10.52 -3.58 17.46
N THR A 507 -9.45 -3.45 18.24
CA THR A 507 -9.44 -3.52 19.69
C THR A 507 -8.75 -2.28 20.26
N VAL A 508 -9.31 -1.70 21.32
CA VAL A 508 -8.70 -0.62 22.10
C VAL A 508 -8.67 -1.04 23.55
N VAL A 509 -7.49 -1.06 24.13
CA VAL A 509 -7.22 -1.47 25.51
C VAL A 509 -6.62 -0.31 26.27
N ALA A 510 -7.13 -0.02 27.45
CA ALA A 510 -6.60 0.95 28.39
C ALA A 510 -5.83 0.26 29.50
N LEU A 511 -4.68 0.84 29.87
CA LEU A 511 -3.84 0.45 31.00
C LEU A 511 -4.02 1.48 32.09
N GLU A 512 -4.74 1.14 33.15
CA GLU A 512 -5.05 2.01 34.28
C GLU A 512 -4.22 1.56 35.50
N ARG A 513 -3.45 2.47 36.11
CA ARG A 513 -2.57 2.15 37.25
C ARG A 513 -2.44 3.35 38.18
N ASP A 514 -2.72 3.14 39.46
CA ASP A 514 -2.46 4.11 40.53
C ASP A 514 -1.06 3.91 41.12
N ARG A 515 -0.09 4.65 40.63
CA ARG A 515 1.30 4.58 41.05
C ARG A 515 1.59 5.29 42.37
N GLN A 516 0.67 6.15 42.80
CA GLN A 516 0.80 6.94 44.02
C GLN A 516 0.13 6.26 45.22
N ASN A 517 -0.51 5.13 45.02
CA ASN A 517 -1.18 4.41 46.10
C ASN A 517 -0.20 3.99 47.19
N SER A 518 -0.65 4.09 48.45
CA SER A 518 0.14 3.69 49.63
C SER A 518 0.29 2.18 49.74
N ASP A 519 -0.60 1.39 49.16
CA ASP A 519 -0.50 -0.05 49.07
C ASP A 519 0.39 -0.43 47.87
N ASP A 520 1.51 -1.13 48.16
CA ASP A 520 2.49 -1.52 47.14
C ASP A 520 1.90 -2.48 46.08
N THR A 521 0.94 -3.33 46.47
CA THR A 521 0.26 -4.23 45.54
C THR A 521 -0.59 -3.41 44.54
N VAL A 522 -1.37 -2.45 45.03
CA VAL A 522 -2.17 -1.56 44.16
C VAL A 522 -1.25 -0.72 43.26
N ALA A 523 -0.19 -0.14 43.85
CA ALA A 523 0.75 0.69 43.12
C ALA A 523 1.52 -0.06 42.03
N ASN A 524 1.66 -1.38 42.12
CA ASN A 524 2.30 -2.24 41.12
C ASN A 524 1.31 -3.00 40.23
N THR A 525 0.01 -2.82 40.42
CA THR A 525 -1.02 -3.48 39.61
C THR A 525 -1.58 -2.56 38.52
N THR A 526 -1.65 -3.07 37.29
CA THR A 526 -2.24 -2.40 36.14
C THR A 526 -3.55 -3.09 35.76
N ILE A 527 -4.63 -2.34 35.76
CA ILE A 527 -5.93 -2.81 35.31
C ILE A 527 -5.98 -2.76 33.80
N ILE A 528 -6.33 -3.86 33.17
CA ILE A 528 -6.51 -3.99 31.74
C ILE A 528 -8.00 -3.81 31.42
N ARG A 529 -8.33 -2.65 30.86
CA ARG A 529 -9.71 -2.33 30.48
C ARG A 529 -9.85 -2.31 28.97
N VAL A 530 -10.76 -3.11 28.44
CA VAL A 530 -11.14 -3.09 27.03
C VAL A 530 -12.14 -1.95 26.82
N LEU A 531 -11.76 -0.96 26.01
CA LEU A 531 -12.61 0.18 25.64
C LEU A 531 -13.42 -0.10 24.38
N LYS A 532 -12.89 -0.96 23.50
CA LYS A 532 -13.51 -1.35 22.23
C LYS A 532 -13.06 -2.75 21.82
N ASN A 533 -14.01 -3.55 21.38
CA ASN A 533 -13.75 -4.83 20.71
C ASN A 533 -14.74 -5.00 19.56
N ARG A 534 -14.26 -4.89 18.32
CA ARG A 534 -15.14 -5.00 17.13
C ARG A 534 -15.70 -6.39 16.92
N LEU A 535 -15.00 -7.43 17.39
CA LEU A 535 -15.40 -8.81 17.14
C LEU A 535 -16.64 -9.18 17.96
N THR A 536 -16.60 -8.87 19.28
CA THR A 536 -17.64 -9.32 20.21
C THR A 536 -18.53 -8.19 20.74
N GLY A 537 -18.11 -6.93 20.57
CA GLY A 537 -18.73 -5.77 21.22
C GLY A 537 -18.50 -5.70 22.74
N ARG A 538 -17.83 -6.69 23.35
CA ARG A 538 -17.58 -6.75 24.78
C ARG A 538 -16.59 -5.67 25.20
N ALA A 539 -16.92 -4.88 26.21
CA ALA A 539 -16.08 -3.85 26.82
C ALA A 539 -16.15 -3.95 28.35
N GLY A 540 -15.12 -3.48 29.05
CA GLY A 540 -15.02 -3.55 30.50
C GLY A 540 -13.64 -4.02 30.94
N ILE A 541 -13.49 -4.34 32.23
CA ILE A 541 -12.24 -4.86 32.78
C ILE A 541 -12.06 -6.31 32.31
N ALA A 542 -10.91 -6.60 31.74
CA ALA A 542 -10.55 -7.94 31.28
C ALA A 542 -9.75 -8.69 32.33
N THR A 543 -8.72 -8.05 32.91
CA THR A 543 -7.83 -8.64 33.89
C THR A 543 -7.05 -7.58 34.66
N ALA A 544 -6.29 -7.98 35.69
CA ALA A 544 -5.35 -7.17 36.43
C ALA A 544 -3.95 -7.81 36.37
N LEU A 545 -2.93 -7.00 36.07
CA LEU A 545 -1.56 -7.44 35.90
C LEU A 545 -0.66 -6.81 36.98
N TYR A 546 -0.06 -7.62 37.83
CA TYR A 546 0.90 -7.21 38.84
C TYR A 546 2.31 -7.19 38.25
N TYR A 547 3.03 -6.09 38.42
CA TYR A 547 4.44 -5.97 38.05
C TYR A 547 5.33 -6.43 39.19
N ASP A 548 5.96 -7.57 39.02
CA ASP A 548 6.94 -8.12 39.96
C ASP A 548 8.29 -7.43 39.78
N ARG A 549 8.66 -6.56 40.71
CA ARG A 549 9.93 -5.81 40.67
C ARG A 549 11.18 -6.70 40.75
N LYS A 550 11.09 -7.91 41.33
CA LYS A 550 12.21 -8.83 41.44
C LYS A 550 12.56 -9.48 40.10
N THR A 551 11.55 -9.81 39.33
CA THR A 551 11.72 -10.48 38.04
C THR A 551 11.60 -9.55 36.84
N GLY A 552 10.96 -8.39 37.00
CA GLY A 552 10.63 -7.47 35.90
C GLY A 552 9.48 -7.95 35.03
N ARG A 553 8.75 -9.00 35.45
CA ARG A 553 7.64 -9.64 34.69
C ARG A 553 6.29 -9.13 35.16
N LEU A 554 5.32 -9.23 34.23
CA LEU A 554 3.90 -9.06 34.54
C LEU A 554 3.26 -10.41 34.85
N LYS A 555 2.48 -10.47 35.93
CA LYS A 555 1.72 -11.65 36.34
C LYS A 555 0.25 -11.30 36.42
N GLU A 556 -0.59 -12.18 35.93
CA GLU A 556 -2.04 -12.04 36.10
C GLU A 556 -2.42 -12.34 37.54
N ILE A 557 -3.21 -11.46 38.16
CA ILE A 557 -3.71 -11.63 39.53
C ILE A 557 -5.22 -11.55 39.59
N GLY A 558 -5.83 -12.30 40.51
CA GLY A 558 -7.26 -12.24 40.79
C GLY A 558 -7.65 -10.91 41.42
N PHE A 559 -8.84 -10.43 41.09
CA PHE A 559 -9.44 -9.23 41.68
C PHE A 559 -10.93 -9.43 41.93
N ALA A 560 -11.47 -8.72 42.92
CA ALA A 560 -12.89 -8.58 43.16
C ALA A 560 -13.26 -7.09 43.18
N ILE A 561 -14.52 -6.77 42.94
CA ILE A 561 -15.05 -5.42 43.11
C ILE A 561 -15.88 -5.46 44.37
N ASP A 562 -15.53 -4.64 45.37
CA ASP A 562 -16.25 -4.53 46.63
C ASP A 562 -17.61 -3.82 46.47
N ASP A 563 -18.43 -3.82 47.52
CA ASP A 563 -19.75 -3.18 47.52
C ASP A 563 -19.68 -1.66 47.31
N GLY A 564 -18.54 -1.04 47.50
CA GLY A 564 -18.24 0.38 47.24
C GLY A 564 -17.78 0.67 45.81
N GLY A 565 -17.56 -0.36 44.97
CA GLY A 565 -17.04 -0.24 43.62
C GLY A 565 -15.52 -0.16 43.52
N SER A 566 -14.79 -0.34 44.64
CA SER A 566 -13.33 -0.38 44.70
C SER A 566 -12.82 -1.77 44.35
N MET A 567 -11.63 -1.83 43.73
CA MET A 567 -10.99 -3.10 43.42
C MET A 567 -10.17 -3.61 44.59
N VAL A 568 -10.39 -4.87 44.93
CA VAL A 568 -9.62 -5.61 45.92
C VAL A 568 -8.87 -6.72 45.19
N PHE A 569 -7.57 -6.75 45.34
CA PHE A 569 -6.69 -7.75 44.73
C PHE A 569 -6.41 -8.91 45.69
N ASN A 570 -6.30 -10.13 45.15
CA ASN A 570 -5.95 -11.30 45.91
C ASN A 570 -4.45 -11.29 46.21
N ASN A 571 -4.09 -10.97 47.47
CA ASN A 571 -2.70 -10.91 47.89
C ASN A 571 -2.00 -12.29 47.89
N GLU A 572 -2.73 -13.40 47.87
CA GLU A 572 -2.16 -14.75 47.77
C GLU A 572 -1.43 -14.98 46.46
N ASP A 573 -1.88 -14.34 45.36
CA ASP A 573 -1.27 -14.45 44.04
C ASP A 573 0.04 -13.65 43.93
N THR A 574 0.29 -12.67 44.83
CA THR A 574 1.51 -11.87 44.86
C THR A 574 2.62 -12.53 45.70
N ASN A 575 2.26 -13.42 46.61
CA ASN A 575 3.19 -14.08 47.55
C ASN A 575 3.59 -15.52 47.15
N ALA A 576 3.07 -16.04 46.03
CA ALA A 576 3.37 -17.38 45.60
C ALA A 576 4.76 -17.46 44.97
N GLN A 577 5.82 -17.39 45.79
CA GLN A 577 7.12 -18.03 45.67
C GLN A 577 8.10 -17.49 46.71
N GLU A 578 7.80 -17.68 47.97
CA GLU A 578 8.82 -17.89 49.01
C GLU A 578 8.93 -19.40 49.24
N VAL A 579 9.61 -20.12 48.36
CA VAL A 579 10.22 -21.44 48.63
C VAL A 579 11.50 -21.56 47.82
#